data_b7bf6fb2e5f62d2aacdf09594e7ccdfd
#
_entry.id   b7bf6fb2e5f62d2aacdf09594e7ccdfd
#
_cell.length_a   1.000
_cell.length_b   1.000
_cell.length_c   1.000
_cell.angle_alpha   90.00
_cell.angle_beta   90.00
_cell.angle_gamma   90.00
#
_symmetry.space_group_name_H-M   'P 1'
#
loop_
_entity.id
_entity.type
_entity.pdbx_description
1 polymer ?
#
loop_
_entity_poly.entity_id
_entity_poly.type
_entity_poly.pdbx_seq_one_letter_code
_entity_poly.pdbx_strand_id
1 'polypeptide(L)'
;MKLTVVIPALNEQQDLPRTLDSLKFADEILVIDSGSTDQTVSLAKKAGAKVIHHAFKNFADTRNFADSQAKNDFILSIEADVVVPKQLAQEIASLPDTPAVYRIGRINIIFNKPILHTDWGPKDDNHIRLYHRSLGSWGGQVHEQFVTNSCPHQLRHHLLHYNYNHVSEFIDKINTYSDLEVKKRLARHQSFSYLNLFLEPTKDFIKRYFYKLGFLDGLHGFFLSLLQAIYYLTVNIKLKSAST
;
A
#
# COMPACT_ATOMS: atom_id res chain seq x y z
N MET A 1 -10.93 -0.40 23.12
CA MET A 1 -11.77 0.10 22.02
C MET A 1 -12.28 -1.07 21.17
N LYS A 2 -13.47 -0.95 20.56
CA LYS A 2 -13.98 -1.94 19.61
C LYS A 2 -13.52 -1.58 18.19
N LEU A 3 -13.03 -2.57 17.44
CA LEU A 3 -12.32 -2.38 16.18
C LEU A 3 -12.97 -3.14 15.03
N THR A 4 -13.24 -2.46 13.93
CA THR A 4 -13.50 -3.07 12.63
C THR A 4 -12.23 -3.01 11.76
N VAL A 5 -11.79 -4.14 11.21
CA VAL A 5 -10.76 -4.18 10.19
C VAL A 5 -11.42 -4.23 8.82
N VAL A 6 -11.03 -3.30 7.95
CA VAL A 6 -11.56 -3.17 6.58
C VAL A 6 -10.50 -3.59 5.58
N ILE A 7 -10.88 -4.46 4.64
CA ILE A 7 -9.99 -5.04 3.62
C ILE A 7 -10.65 -4.92 2.24
N PRO A 8 -10.28 -3.96 1.39
CA PRO A 8 -10.60 -4.01 -0.03
C PRO A 8 -9.93 -5.22 -0.68
N ALA A 9 -10.65 -5.96 -1.52
CA ALA A 9 -10.13 -7.16 -2.17
C ALA A 9 -10.62 -7.31 -3.61
N LEU A 10 -9.73 -7.79 -4.49
CA LEU A 10 -10.04 -8.22 -5.85
C LEU A 10 -9.04 -9.29 -6.28
N ASN A 11 -9.47 -10.56 -6.34
CA ASN A 11 -8.65 -11.72 -6.73
C ASN A 11 -7.41 -11.90 -5.83
N GLU A 12 -7.65 -11.98 -4.51
CA GLU A 12 -6.62 -12.06 -3.46
C GLU A 12 -6.58 -13.43 -2.77
N GLN A 13 -6.97 -14.49 -3.47
CA GLN A 13 -7.05 -15.84 -2.88
C GLN A 13 -5.73 -16.35 -2.30
N GLN A 14 -4.58 -15.84 -2.76
CA GLN A 14 -3.25 -16.27 -2.31
C GLN A 14 -2.84 -15.62 -1.00
N ASP A 15 -3.07 -14.31 -0.86
CA ASP A 15 -2.56 -13.51 0.27
C ASP A 15 -3.59 -13.29 1.37
N LEU A 16 -4.88 -13.18 1.02
CA LEU A 16 -5.96 -12.92 1.96
C LEU A 16 -6.02 -13.91 3.15
N PRO A 17 -5.80 -15.22 3.01
CA PRO A 17 -5.83 -16.15 4.15
C PRO A 17 -4.82 -15.81 5.24
N ARG A 18 -3.59 -15.43 4.86
CA ARG A 18 -2.54 -15.00 5.80
C ARG A 18 -2.91 -13.70 6.50
N THR A 19 -3.48 -12.76 5.78
CA THR A 19 -3.99 -11.49 6.34
C THR A 19 -5.07 -11.77 7.37
N LEU A 20 -6.10 -12.54 7.02
CA LEU A 20 -7.23 -12.88 7.91
C LEU A 20 -6.77 -13.60 9.18
N ASP A 21 -5.80 -14.51 9.07
CA ASP A 21 -5.26 -15.24 10.24
C ASP A 21 -4.60 -14.30 11.27
N SER A 22 -4.04 -13.17 10.82
CA SER A 22 -3.42 -12.16 11.68
C SER A 22 -4.42 -11.24 12.40
N LEU A 23 -5.72 -11.32 12.07
CA LEU A 23 -6.74 -10.37 12.52
C LEU A 23 -7.68 -10.90 13.61
N LYS A 24 -7.33 -12.01 14.25
CA LYS A 24 -8.14 -12.64 15.33
C LYS A 24 -8.40 -11.74 16.54
N PHE A 25 -7.71 -10.62 16.65
CA PHE A 25 -7.87 -9.62 17.72
C PHE A 25 -8.98 -8.59 17.41
N ALA A 26 -9.48 -8.54 16.17
CA ALA A 26 -10.51 -7.59 15.75
C ALA A 26 -11.92 -8.06 16.17
N ASP A 27 -12.79 -7.10 16.50
CA ASP A 27 -14.20 -7.39 16.81
C ASP A 27 -15.04 -7.63 15.55
N GLU A 28 -14.62 -7.07 14.42
CA GLU A 28 -15.23 -7.28 13.11
C GLU A 28 -14.17 -7.25 12.02
N ILE A 29 -14.28 -8.17 11.06
CA ILE A 29 -13.51 -8.15 9.80
C ILE A 29 -14.50 -7.94 8.66
N LEU A 30 -14.30 -6.87 7.89
CA LEU A 30 -15.14 -6.48 6.76
C LEU A 30 -14.31 -6.50 5.47
N VAL A 31 -14.61 -7.44 4.59
CA VAL A 31 -14.00 -7.55 3.26
C VAL A 31 -14.91 -6.89 2.24
N ILE A 32 -14.39 -5.91 1.52
CA ILE A 32 -15.09 -5.24 0.41
C ILE A 32 -14.59 -5.83 -0.90
N ASP A 33 -15.42 -6.70 -1.47
CA ASP A 33 -15.10 -7.38 -2.72
C ASP A 33 -15.50 -6.56 -3.94
N SER A 34 -14.54 -6.30 -4.82
CA SER A 34 -14.75 -5.51 -6.04
C SER A 34 -15.11 -6.37 -7.27
N GLY A 35 -15.52 -7.61 -7.06
CA GLY A 35 -15.94 -8.53 -8.12
C GLY A 35 -14.91 -9.63 -8.40
N SER A 36 -14.37 -10.23 -7.34
CA SER A 36 -13.44 -11.37 -7.47
C SER A 36 -14.06 -12.55 -8.19
N THR A 37 -13.27 -13.17 -9.05
CA THR A 37 -13.63 -14.35 -9.84
C THR A 37 -12.93 -15.63 -9.36
N ASP A 38 -12.02 -15.49 -8.39
CA ASP A 38 -11.29 -16.58 -7.74
C ASP A 38 -11.93 -16.99 -6.40
N GLN A 39 -11.17 -17.65 -5.52
CA GLN A 39 -11.69 -18.13 -4.23
C GLN A 39 -11.70 -17.05 -3.12
N THR A 40 -11.39 -15.79 -3.41
CA THR A 40 -11.29 -14.69 -2.42
C THR A 40 -12.52 -14.62 -1.51
N VAL A 41 -13.73 -14.55 -2.08
CA VAL A 41 -14.98 -14.43 -1.33
C VAL A 41 -15.26 -15.65 -0.46
N SER A 42 -15.00 -16.86 -0.98
CA SER A 42 -15.22 -18.10 -0.23
C SER A 42 -14.27 -18.24 0.95
N LEU A 43 -12.99 -17.89 0.77
CA LEU A 43 -11.97 -17.90 1.82
C LEU A 43 -12.27 -16.87 2.91
N ALA A 44 -12.67 -15.64 2.54
CA ALA A 44 -13.08 -14.62 3.49
C ALA A 44 -14.25 -15.07 4.37
N LYS A 45 -15.32 -15.60 3.78
CA LYS A 45 -16.48 -16.12 4.51
C LYS A 45 -16.11 -17.29 5.43
N LYS A 46 -15.26 -18.22 4.96
CA LYS A 46 -14.78 -19.35 5.76
C LYS A 46 -13.98 -18.90 6.98
N ALA A 47 -13.26 -17.80 6.88
CA ALA A 47 -12.51 -17.19 7.99
C ALA A 47 -13.41 -16.36 8.94
N GLY A 48 -14.74 -16.29 8.70
CA GLY A 48 -15.67 -15.54 9.55
C GLY A 48 -15.79 -14.05 9.22
N ALA A 49 -15.18 -13.58 8.11
CA ALA A 49 -15.31 -12.19 7.70
C ALA A 49 -16.68 -11.90 7.08
N LYS A 50 -17.24 -10.72 7.35
CA LYS A 50 -18.38 -10.18 6.62
C LYS A 50 -17.90 -9.72 5.25
N VAL A 51 -18.50 -10.23 4.17
CA VAL A 51 -18.14 -9.85 2.80
C VAL A 51 -19.25 -9.04 2.18
N ILE A 52 -18.93 -7.86 1.66
CA ILE A 52 -19.87 -6.99 0.94
C ILE A 52 -19.29 -6.72 -0.46
N HIS A 53 -20.13 -6.93 -1.49
CA HIS A 53 -19.76 -6.55 -2.85
C HIS A 53 -19.94 -5.04 -3.05
N HIS A 54 -18.90 -4.39 -3.63
CA HIS A 54 -18.93 -2.99 -4.04
C HIS A 54 -18.13 -2.80 -5.31
N ALA A 55 -18.79 -2.38 -6.38
CA ALA A 55 -18.13 -2.16 -7.66
C ALA A 55 -17.04 -1.09 -7.54
N PHE A 56 -15.84 -1.41 -7.98
CA PHE A 56 -14.68 -0.52 -7.88
C PHE A 56 -14.87 0.75 -8.72
N LYS A 57 -14.79 1.89 -8.09
CA LYS A 57 -14.70 3.21 -8.75
C LYS A 57 -13.31 3.80 -8.58
N ASN A 58 -12.84 3.89 -7.34
CA ASN A 58 -11.49 4.25 -6.93
C ASN A 58 -11.29 3.80 -5.49
N PHE A 59 -10.05 3.82 -4.99
CA PHE A 59 -9.73 3.35 -3.64
C PHE A 59 -10.38 4.18 -2.54
N ALA A 60 -10.47 5.51 -2.69
CA ALA A 60 -11.11 6.37 -1.69
C ALA A 60 -12.62 6.07 -1.57
N ASP A 61 -13.32 5.84 -2.69
CA ASP A 61 -14.74 5.44 -2.70
C ASP A 61 -14.94 4.10 -1.98
N THR A 62 -14.12 3.09 -2.29
CA THR A 62 -14.20 1.77 -1.66
C THR A 62 -13.98 1.84 -0.15
N ARG A 63 -12.99 2.64 0.32
CA ARG A 63 -12.71 2.80 1.75
C ARG A 63 -13.81 3.57 2.47
N ASN A 64 -14.33 4.67 1.89
CA ASN A 64 -15.46 5.42 2.46
C ASN A 64 -16.73 4.57 2.52
N PHE A 65 -17.00 3.77 1.49
CA PHE A 65 -18.09 2.82 1.52
C PHE A 65 -17.91 1.81 2.66
N ALA A 66 -16.72 1.23 2.80
CA ALA A 66 -16.40 0.31 3.87
C ALA A 66 -16.61 0.90 5.27
N ASP A 67 -16.15 2.14 5.48
CA ASP A 67 -16.32 2.87 6.74
C ASP A 67 -17.80 3.05 7.09
N SER A 68 -18.67 3.27 6.08
CA SER A 68 -20.13 3.37 6.26
C SER A 68 -20.79 2.04 6.66
N GLN A 69 -20.19 0.90 6.28
CA GLN A 69 -20.69 -0.46 6.54
C GLN A 69 -20.13 -1.08 7.82
N ALA A 70 -19.11 -0.47 8.40
CA ALA A 70 -18.43 -0.95 9.60
C ALA A 70 -19.34 -0.84 10.83
N LYS A 71 -19.30 -1.86 11.69
CA LYS A 71 -20.08 -1.92 12.94
C LYS A 71 -19.50 -0.99 14.01
N ASN A 72 -18.19 -0.85 14.07
CA ASN A 72 -17.49 -0.08 15.08
C ASN A 72 -16.94 1.22 14.50
N ASP A 73 -16.71 2.23 15.35
CA ASP A 73 -16.25 3.55 14.92
C ASP A 73 -14.73 3.61 14.73
N PHE A 74 -13.96 2.76 15.41
CA PHE A 74 -12.55 2.59 15.12
C PHE A 74 -12.35 1.62 13.96
N ILE A 75 -11.63 2.09 12.96
CA ILE A 75 -11.35 1.38 11.70
C ILE A 75 -9.85 1.19 11.56
N LEU A 76 -9.43 -0.04 11.31
CA LEU A 76 -8.11 -0.36 10.78
C LEU A 76 -8.27 -0.72 9.28
N SER A 77 -7.77 0.13 8.40
CA SER A 77 -7.88 -0.06 6.95
C SER A 77 -6.56 -0.58 6.38
N ILE A 78 -6.57 -1.83 5.91
CA ILE A 78 -5.39 -2.53 5.36
C ILE A 78 -5.72 -3.17 4.00
N GLU A 79 -4.69 -3.54 3.25
CA GLU A 79 -4.80 -4.30 2.00
C GLU A 79 -4.84 -5.82 2.29
N ALA A 80 -5.25 -6.60 1.28
CA ALA A 80 -5.43 -8.06 1.40
C ALA A 80 -4.10 -8.85 1.54
N ASP A 81 -2.97 -8.21 1.25
CA ASP A 81 -1.61 -8.73 1.35
C ASP A 81 -0.84 -8.19 2.57
N VAL A 82 -1.55 -7.59 3.54
CA VAL A 82 -0.98 -6.97 4.74
C VAL A 82 -1.26 -7.80 5.99
N VAL A 83 -0.23 -8.12 6.75
CA VAL A 83 -0.29 -8.84 8.02
C VAL A 83 -0.10 -7.90 9.20
N VAL A 84 -0.90 -8.07 10.25
CA VAL A 84 -0.75 -7.38 11.54
C VAL A 84 0.06 -8.26 12.49
N PRO A 85 1.34 -7.92 12.80
CA PRO A 85 2.12 -8.69 13.75
C PRO A 85 1.54 -8.64 15.16
N LYS A 86 1.81 -9.69 15.96
CA LYS A 86 1.29 -9.81 17.33
C LYS A 86 1.60 -8.58 18.20
N GLN A 87 2.78 -8.00 18.06
CA GLN A 87 3.20 -6.81 18.81
C GLN A 87 2.36 -5.59 18.44
N LEU A 88 2.05 -5.39 17.15
CA LEU A 88 1.17 -4.32 16.70
C LEU A 88 -0.27 -4.56 17.16
N ALA A 89 -0.77 -5.79 17.11
CA ALA A 89 -2.10 -6.13 17.61
C ALA A 89 -2.24 -5.82 19.11
N GLN A 90 -1.21 -6.13 19.91
CA GLN A 90 -1.17 -5.81 21.35
C GLN A 90 -1.10 -4.29 21.58
N GLU A 91 -0.31 -3.56 20.80
CA GLU A 91 -0.25 -2.10 20.88
C GLU A 91 -1.62 -1.49 20.57
N ILE A 92 -2.28 -1.92 19.49
CA ILE A 92 -3.64 -1.45 19.12
C ILE A 92 -4.66 -1.76 20.23
N ALA A 93 -4.62 -2.96 20.80
CA ALA A 93 -5.53 -3.36 21.88
C ALA A 93 -5.35 -2.53 23.16
N SER A 94 -4.16 -1.95 23.39
CA SER A 94 -3.85 -1.09 24.55
C SER A 94 -4.22 0.38 24.35
N LEU A 95 -4.66 0.79 23.16
CA LEU A 95 -5.01 2.18 22.87
C LEU A 95 -6.29 2.60 23.62
N PRO A 96 -6.39 3.89 24.00
CA PRO A 96 -7.58 4.42 24.66
C PRO A 96 -8.80 4.39 23.73
N ASP A 97 -9.99 4.27 24.31
CA ASP A 97 -11.28 4.31 23.60
C ASP A 97 -11.78 5.76 23.44
N THR A 98 -10.88 6.63 22.96
CA THR A 98 -11.17 8.04 22.66
C THR A 98 -10.87 8.32 21.18
N PRO A 99 -11.73 9.08 20.48
CA PRO A 99 -11.54 9.36 19.06
C PRO A 99 -10.13 9.90 18.76
N ALA A 100 -9.41 9.19 17.90
CA ALA A 100 -8.04 9.52 17.51
C ALA A 100 -7.71 8.95 16.13
N VAL A 101 -6.61 9.41 15.54
CA VAL A 101 -6.04 8.91 14.30
C VAL A 101 -4.58 8.50 14.51
N TYR A 102 -4.18 7.41 13.87
CA TYR A 102 -2.86 6.82 14.07
C TYR A 102 -2.18 6.51 12.73
N ARG A 103 -0.91 6.87 12.64
CA ARG A 103 -0.02 6.45 11.55
C ARG A 103 0.62 5.11 11.90
N ILE A 104 0.69 4.24 10.93
CA ILE A 104 1.34 2.94 11.04
C ILE A 104 2.26 2.78 9.85
N GLY A 105 3.56 2.64 10.11
CA GLY A 105 4.54 2.33 9.06
C GLY A 105 4.37 0.89 8.55
N ARG A 106 4.76 0.63 7.30
CA ARG A 106 4.77 -0.70 6.71
C ARG A 106 6.21 -1.15 6.43
N ILE A 107 6.53 -2.36 6.84
CA ILE A 107 7.72 -3.08 6.40
C ILE A 107 7.33 -3.88 5.17
N ASN A 108 7.82 -3.50 4.01
CA ASN A 108 7.59 -4.23 2.79
C ASN A 108 8.43 -5.50 2.76
N ILE A 109 7.78 -6.65 2.56
CA ILE A 109 8.45 -7.93 2.29
C ILE A 109 8.56 -8.05 0.78
N ILE A 110 9.78 -7.95 0.25
CA ILE A 110 10.05 -7.99 -1.17
C ILE A 110 11.04 -9.11 -1.44
N PHE A 111 10.69 -10.05 -2.32
CA PHE A 111 11.47 -11.24 -2.61
C PHE A 111 11.86 -12.00 -1.33
N ASN A 112 10.87 -12.21 -0.45
CA ASN A 112 10.98 -12.88 0.85
C ASN A 112 11.92 -12.20 1.87
N LYS A 113 12.25 -10.91 1.69
CA LYS A 113 13.08 -10.16 2.64
C LYS A 113 12.37 -8.89 3.13
N PRO A 114 12.39 -8.59 4.44
CA PRO A 114 11.94 -7.31 4.95
C PRO A 114 12.88 -6.19 4.48
N ILE A 115 12.31 -5.13 3.91
CA ILE A 115 13.00 -3.95 3.44
C ILE A 115 12.76 -2.81 4.42
N LEU A 116 13.84 -2.24 4.94
CA LEU A 116 13.78 -1.18 5.96
C LEU A 116 14.15 0.20 5.42
N HIS A 117 14.68 0.24 4.21
CA HIS A 117 15.25 1.43 3.58
C HIS A 117 14.74 1.58 2.12
N THR A 118 15.45 2.35 1.27
CA THR A 118 15.19 2.48 -0.18
C THR A 118 13.88 3.15 -0.59
N ASP A 119 13.26 4.01 0.21
CA ASP A 119 11.88 4.52 0.06
C ASP A 119 10.79 3.43 0.25
N TRP A 120 11.15 2.18 0.61
CA TRP A 120 10.23 1.07 0.86
C TRP A 120 10.13 0.71 2.34
N GLY A 121 10.88 1.42 3.19
CA GLY A 121 10.91 1.17 4.62
C GLY A 121 9.76 1.87 5.37
N PRO A 122 9.55 1.50 6.65
CA PRO A 122 8.41 1.96 7.44
C PRO A 122 8.44 3.46 7.79
N LYS A 123 9.56 4.16 7.55
CA LYS A 123 9.63 5.62 7.68
C LYS A 123 9.02 6.34 6.49
N ASP A 124 9.19 5.78 5.30
CA ASP A 124 8.71 6.37 4.04
C ASP A 124 7.28 5.88 3.71
N ASP A 125 6.99 4.61 3.97
CA ASP A 125 5.66 4.02 3.83
C ASP A 125 4.91 4.07 5.17
N ASN A 126 4.54 5.29 5.59
CA ASN A 126 3.94 5.58 6.87
C ASN A 126 2.67 6.44 6.72
N HIS A 127 1.52 5.78 6.78
CA HIS A 127 0.22 6.39 6.49
C HIS A 127 -0.76 6.24 7.66
N ILE A 128 -1.81 7.07 7.67
CA ILE A 128 -2.95 6.87 8.58
C ILE A 128 -3.65 5.59 8.11
N ARG A 129 -3.69 4.59 9.00
CA ARG A 129 -4.32 3.29 8.75
C ARG A 129 -5.32 2.91 9.85
N LEU A 130 -5.14 3.43 11.06
CA LEU A 130 -6.06 3.25 12.18
C LEU A 130 -6.65 4.61 12.56
N TYR A 131 -7.98 4.71 12.59
CA TYR A 131 -8.66 5.98 12.82
C TYR A 131 -10.07 5.77 13.37
N HIS A 132 -10.57 6.79 14.08
CA HIS A 132 -11.99 6.91 14.37
C HIS A 132 -12.69 7.58 13.18
N ARG A 133 -13.71 6.93 12.58
CA ARG A 133 -14.33 7.37 11.32
C ARG A 133 -14.97 8.76 11.37
N SER A 134 -15.32 9.27 12.57
CA SER A 134 -15.86 10.63 12.71
C SER A 134 -14.83 11.74 12.52
N LEU A 135 -13.53 11.41 12.47
CA LEU A 135 -12.46 12.41 12.44
C LEU A 135 -11.97 12.74 11.02
N GLY A 136 -12.53 12.11 9.99
CA GLY A 136 -12.12 12.37 8.62
C GLY A 136 -12.79 11.45 7.62
N SER A 137 -12.28 11.48 6.39
CA SER A 137 -12.72 10.61 5.30
C SER A 137 -11.58 10.38 4.30
N TRP A 138 -11.72 9.35 3.46
CA TRP A 138 -10.75 9.08 2.41
C TRP A 138 -10.97 10.02 1.21
N GLY A 139 -9.88 10.62 0.73
CA GLY A 139 -9.86 11.52 -0.42
C GLY A 139 -8.71 11.18 -1.37
N GLY A 140 -8.79 11.72 -2.61
CA GLY A 140 -7.83 11.46 -3.69
C GLY A 140 -8.32 10.39 -4.67
N GLN A 141 -8.04 10.60 -5.96
CA GLN A 141 -8.37 9.62 -7.02
C GLN A 141 -7.26 8.59 -7.20
N VAL A 142 -6.01 9.03 -7.09
CA VAL A 142 -4.79 8.23 -7.16
C VAL A 142 -3.97 8.60 -5.93
N HIS A 143 -3.47 7.62 -5.19
CA HIS A 143 -2.82 7.80 -3.89
C HIS A 143 -3.77 8.39 -2.84
N GLU A 144 -4.84 7.64 -2.56
CA GLU A 144 -5.83 8.02 -1.56
C GLU A 144 -5.18 8.20 -0.17
N GLN A 145 -5.68 9.20 0.55
CA GLN A 145 -5.24 9.52 1.90
C GLN A 145 -6.45 9.75 2.81
N PHE A 146 -6.33 9.39 4.06
CA PHE A 146 -7.32 9.77 5.06
C PHE A 146 -7.13 11.25 5.41
N VAL A 147 -8.10 12.07 4.99
CA VAL A 147 -8.11 13.53 5.16
C VAL A 147 -8.73 13.85 6.51
N THR A 148 -7.98 14.54 7.36
CA THR A 148 -8.40 14.87 8.74
C THR A 148 -7.73 16.16 9.20
N ASN A 149 -8.40 16.88 10.13
CA ASN A 149 -7.82 18.02 10.84
C ASN A 149 -7.17 17.60 12.18
N SER A 150 -7.30 16.33 12.56
CA SER A 150 -6.69 15.81 13.80
C SER A 150 -5.21 15.52 13.59
N CYS A 151 -4.40 15.79 14.62
CA CYS A 151 -2.98 15.42 14.62
C CYS A 151 -2.82 13.91 14.78
N PRO A 152 -2.20 13.19 13.83
CA PRO A 152 -2.04 11.75 13.94
C PRO A 152 -0.99 11.36 14.99
N HIS A 153 -1.30 10.38 15.81
CA HIS A 153 -0.32 9.72 16.68
C HIS A 153 0.47 8.67 15.89
N GLN A 154 1.74 8.48 16.22
CA GLN A 154 2.58 7.47 15.59
C GLN A 154 2.56 6.18 16.44
N LEU A 155 2.19 5.05 15.82
CA LEU A 155 2.38 3.74 16.45
C LEU A 155 3.83 3.28 16.33
N ARG A 156 4.28 2.52 17.30
CA ARG A 156 5.67 2.06 17.44
C ARG A 156 5.94 0.85 16.55
N HIS A 157 5.00 -0.08 16.48
CA HIS A 157 5.12 -1.29 15.67
C HIS A 157 4.55 -1.07 14.27
N HIS A 158 4.91 -1.96 13.31
CA HIS A 158 4.66 -1.80 11.88
C HIS A 158 3.81 -2.94 11.34
N LEU A 159 3.09 -2.68 10.27
CA LEU A 159 2.46 -3.68 9.42
C LEU A 159 3.52 -4.40 8.58
N LEU A 160 3.26 -5.65 8.20
CA LEU A 160 4.05 -6.38 7.20
C LEU A 160 3.25 -6.43 5.90
N HIS A 161 3.83 -5.93 4.83
CA HIS A 161 3.19 -5.88 3.52
C HIS A 161 3.94 -6.79 2.55
N TYR A 162 3.32 -7.88 2.11
CA TYR A 162 3.91 -8.85 1.18
C TYR A 162 3.73 -8.39 -0.26
N ASN A 163 4.56 -7.44 -0.66
CA ASN A 163 4.36 -6.63 -1.86
C ASN A 163 4.72 -7.37 -3.16
N TYR A 164 5.91 -7.99 -3.21
CA TYR A 164 6.39 -8.70 -4.38
C TYR A 164 7.01 -10.02 -3.99
N ASN A 165 6.47 -11.11 -4.51
CA ASN A 165 7.02 -12.45 -4.32
C ASN A 165 8.09 -12.77 -5.36
N HIS A 166 7.93 -12.29 -6.60
CA HIS A 166 8.81 -12.56 -7.74
C HIS A 166 9.26 -11.29 -8.46
N VAL A 167 10.45 -11.36 -9.08
CA VAL A 167 10.99 -10.25 -9.88
C VAL A 167 10.09 -9.94 -11.09
N SER A 168 9.45 -10.96 -11.68
CA SER A 168 8.49 -10.81 -12.79
C SER A 168 7.36 -9.85 -12.44
N GLU A 169 6.76 -9.97 -11.25
CA GLU A 169 5.69 -9.08 -10.78
C GLU A 169 6.16 -7.62 -10.72
N PHE A 170 7.40 -7.41 -10.28
CA PHE A 170 7.99 -6.07 -10.25
C PHE A 170 8.17 -5.50 -11.65
N ILE A 171 8.67 -6.31 -12.60
CA ILE A 171 8.85 -5.91 -14.01
C ILE A 171 7.50 -5.60 -14.67
N ASP A 172 6.48 -6.41 -14.44
CA ASP A 172 5.13 -6.18 -14.97
C ASP A 172 4.56 -4.85 -14.46
N LYS A 173 4.76 -4.55 -13.17
CA LYS A 173 4.38 -3.25 -12.59
C LYS A 173 5.21 -2.09 -13.15
N ILE A 174 6.53 -2.27 -13.38
CA ILE A 174 7.36 -1.27 -14.10
C ILE A 174 6.72 -0.94 -15.45
N ASN A 175 6.34 -1.96 -16.21
CA ASN A 175 5.75 -1.76 -17.53
C ASN A 175 4.43 -0.97 -17.43
N THR A 176 3.52 -1.39 -16.56
CA THR A 176 2.21 -0.75 -16.37
C THR A 176 2.34 0.70 -15.86
N TYR A 177 3.13 0.91 -14.80
CA TYR A 177 3.26 2.25 -14.21
C TYR A 177 4.05 3.21 -15.08
N SER A 178 5.01 2.72 -15.88
CA SER A 178 5.70 3.57 -16.85
C SER A 178 4.76 4.07 -17.95
N ASP A 179 3.78 3.28 -18.41
CA ASP A 179 2.76 3.74 -19.36
C ASP A 179 1.87 4.86 -18.76
N LEU A 180 1.47 4.70 -17.49
CA LEU A 180 0.68 5.72 -16.79
C LEU A 180 1.48 7.01 -16.59
N GLU A 181 2.76 6.91 -16.22
CA GLU A 181 3.62 8.07 -16.03
C GLU A 181 3.88 8.80 -17.36
N VAL A 182 4.08 8.08 -18.46
CA VAL A 182 4.20 8.69 -19.80
C VAL A 182 2.95 9.47 -20.17
N LYS A 183 1.76 8.88 -19.99
CA LYS A 183 0.48 9.60 -20.23
C LYS A 183 0.39 10.89 -19.41
N LYS A 184 0.78 10.83 -18.13
CA LYS A 184 0.79 11.97 -17.22
C LYS A 184 1.79 13.05 -17.65
N ARG A 185 2.99 12.67 -18.10
CA ARG A 185 4.01 13.59 -18.61
C ARG A 185 3.54 14.28 -19.89
N LEU A 186 2.97 13.52 -20.84
CA LEU A 186 2.39 14.09 -22.07
C LEU A 186 1.26 15.07 -21.79
N ALA A 187 0.37 14.75 -20.87
CA ALA A 187 -0.70 15.67 -20.44
C ALA A 187 -0.17 16.97 -19.81
N ARG A 188 1.06 16.96 -19.30
CA ARG A 188 1.77 18.15 -18.78
C ARG A 188 2.68 18.82 -19.82
N HIS A 189 2.59 18.43 -21.07
CA HIS A 189 3.43 18.92 -22.17
C HIS A 189 4.95 18.71 -21.94
N GLN A 190 5.32 17.67 -21.17
CA GLN A 190 6.71 17.30 -20.98
C GLN A 190 7.19 16.47 -22.16
N SER A 191 8.27 16.90 -22.81
CA SER A 191 8.89 16.22 -23.93
C SER A 191 10.10 15.38 -23.50
N PHE A 192 10.51 14.45 -24.36
CA PHE A 192 11.72 13.66 -24.18
C PHE A 192 12.97 14.55 -24.13
N SER A 193 13.93 14.16 -23.27
CA SER A 193 15.24 14.79 -23.17
C SER A 193 16.34 13.72 -23.06
N TYR A 194 17.38 13.81 -23.89
CA TYR A 194 18.56 12.94 -23.76
C TYR A 194 19.26 13.08 -22.41
N LEU A 195 19.24 14.28 -21.85
CA LEU A 195 19.82 14.51 -20.53
C LEU A 195 19.03 13.75 -19.44
N ASN A 196 17.70 13.82 -19.46
CA ASN A 196 16.84 13.14 -18.49
C ASN A 196 16.89 11.61 -18.61
N LEU A 197 17.14 11.08 -19.83
CA LEU A 197 17.33 9.65 -20.06
C LEU A 197 18.42 9.06 -19.14
N PHE A 198 19.47 9.81 -18.86
CA PHE A 198 20.57 9.36 -17.98
C PHE A 198 20.47 9.93 -16.56
N LEU A 199 20.03 11.17 -16.42
CA LEU A 199 20.01 11.82 -15.11
C LEU A 199 18.94 11.28 -14.18
N GLU A 200 17.72 11.00 -14.66
CA GLU A 200 16.63 10.53 -13.81
C GLU A 200 16.94 9.15 -13.19
N PRO A 201 17.31 8.12 -13.98
CA PRO A 201 17.68 6.82 -13.42
C PRO A 201 18.86 6.90 -12.45
N THR A 202 19.89 7.67 -12.80
CA THR A 202 21.09 7.82 -11.95
C THR A 202 20.78 8.52 -10.64
N LYS A 203 20.02 9.61 -10.69
CA LYS A 203 19.60 10.35 -9.48
C LYS A 203 18.74 9.48 -8.58
N ASP A 204 17.78 8.71 -9.13
CA ASP A 204 16.92 7.85 -8.32
C ASP A 204 17.72 6.72 -7.68
N PHE A 205 18.63 6.08 -8.44
CA PHE A 205 19.53 5.07 -7.88
C PHE A 205 20.37 5.63 -6.72
N ILE A 206 21.04 6.77 -6.91
CA ILE A 206 21.86 7.42 -5.87
C ILE A 206 21.00 7.77 -4.65
N LYS A 207 19.82 8.36 -4.88
CA LYS A 207 18.87 8.68 -3.81
C LYS A 207 18.53 7.45 -2.99
N ARG A 208 18.09 6.35 -3.63
CA ARG A 208 17.61 5.15 -2.94
C ARG A 208 18.73 4.38 -2.27
N TYR A 209 19.83 4.18 -2.98
CA TYR A 209 20.93 3.35 -2.47
C TYR A 209 21.74 4.06 -1.39
N PHE A 210 22.06 5.34 -1.58
CA PHE A 210 22.90 6.09 -0.64
C PHE A 210 22.09 6.95 0.35
N TYR A 211 21.23 7.87 -0.12
CA TYR A 211 20.53 8.80 0.78
C TYR A 211 19.43 8.10 1.59
N LYS A 212 18.74 7.13 1.00
CA LYS A 212 17.74 6.32 1.68
C LYS A 212 18.34 5.04 2.29
N LEU A 213 19.65 4.98 2.40
CA LEU A 213 20.41 3.93 3.06
C LEU A 213 20.13 2.52 2.52
N GLY A 214 19.76 2.38 1.24
CA GLY A 214 19.46 1.10 0.62
C GLY A 214 20.59 0.08 0.73
N PHE A 215 21.85 0.52 0.84
CA PHE A 215 22.99 -0.37 1.06
C PHE A 215 22.89 -1.15 2.38
N LEU A 216 22.13 -0.68 3.38
CA LEU A 216 21.88 -1.38 4.62
C LEU A 216 20.92 -2.58 4.45
N ASP A 217 20.09 -2.59 3.40
CA ASP A 217 19.29 -3.76 3.02
C ASP A 217 20.09 -4.79 2.20
N GLY A 218 21.41 -4.56 2.01
CA GLY A 218 22.33 -5.43 1.30
C GLY A 218 22.02 -5.53 -0.21
N LEU A 219 22.15 -6.76 -0.77
CA LEU A 219 21.87 -6.98 -2.20
C LEU A 219 20.44 -6.64 -2.61
N HIS A 220 19.45 -6.82 -1.72
CA HIS A 220 18.07 -6.46 -2.02
C HIS A 220 17.93 -4.95 -2.20
N GLY A 221 18.55 -4.13 -1.35
CA GLY A 221 18.55 -2.69 -1.50
C GLY A 221 19.24 -2.22 -2.78
N PHE A 222 20.32 -2.91 -3.21
CA PHE A 222 20.95 -2.66 -4.49
C PHE A 222 20.01 -2.98 -5.66
N PHE A 223 19.42 -4.20 -5.67
CA PHE A 223 18.52 -4.61 -6.75
C PHE A 223 17.27 -3.73 -6.82
N LEU A 224 16.66 -3.37 -5.71
CA LEU A 224 15.50 -2.49 -5.68
C LEU A 224 15.83 -1.08 -6.20
N SER A 225 16.99 -0.55 -5.84
CA SER A 225 17.47 0.74 -6.37
C SER A 225 17.72 0.67 -7.87
N LEU A 226 18.27 -0.44 -8.36
CA LEU A 226 18.50 -0.68 -9.80
C LEU A 226 17.18 -0.85 -10.56
N LEU A 227 16.26 -1.66 -10.07
CA LEU A 227 14.95 -1.88 -10.70
C LEU A 227 14.16 -0.57 -10.79
N GLN A 228 14.25 0.28 -9.78
CA GLN A 228 13.60 1.58 -9.82
C GLN A 228 14.29 2.56 -10.80
N ALA A 229 15.59 2.48 -10.95
CA ALA A 229 16.31 3.22 -12.01
C ALA A 229 15.87 2.73 -13.42
N ILE A 230 15.67 1.41 -13.59
CA ILE A 230 15.13 0.84 -14.83
C ILE A 230 13.71 1.37 -15.11
N TYR A 231 12.87 1.56 -14.08
CA TYR A 231 11.57 2.20 -14.26
C TYR A 231 11.70 3.59 -14.91
N TYR A 232 12.57 4.47 -14.39
CA TYR A 232 12.76 5.80 -14.96
C TYR A 232 13.38 5.76 -16.37
N LEU A 233 14.29 4.82 -16.62
CA LEU A 233 14.82 4.58 -17.96
C LEU A 233 13.70 4.19 -18.92
N THR A 234 12.82 3.26 -18.52
CA THR A 234 11.67 2.80 -19.31
C THR A 234 10.70 3.94 -19.59
N VAL A 235 10.39 4.79 -18.60
CA VAL A 235 9.55 5.99 -18.79
C VAL A 235 10.13 6.90 -19.88
N ASN A 236 11.44 7.20 -19.83
CA ASN A 236 12.08 8.09 -20.80
C ASN A 236 12.11 7.48 -22.22
N ILE A 237 12.36 6.17 -22.34
CA ILE A 237 12.33 5.46 -23.65
C ILE A 237 10.92 5.51 -24.23
N LYS A 238 9.89 5.19 -23.45
CA LYS A 238 8.49 5.23 -23.89
C LYS A 238 8.05 6.66 -24.25
N LEU A 239 8.50 7.66 -23.49
CA LEU A 239 8.22 9.08 -23.78
C LEU A 239 8.83 9.49 -25.14
N LYS A 240 10.04 9.05 -25.47
CA LYS A 240 10.63 9.25 -26.78
C LYS A 240 9.80 8.63 -27.90
N SER A 241 9.38 7.37 -27.72
CA SER A 241 8.59 6.65 -28.73
C SER A 241 7.20 7.26 -28.93
N ALA A 242 6.63 7.91 -27.93
CA ALA A 242 5.33 8.57 -28.01
C ALA A 242 5.42 10.01 -28.59
N SER A 243 6.64 10.57 -28.71
CA SER A 243 6.89 11.91 -29.25
C SER A 243 7.32 11.90 -30.73
N THR A 244 7.45 10.68 -31.33
CA THR A 244 7.74 10.44 -32.73
C THR A 244 6.45 10.13 -33.46
#